data_3c40e8c8e681e3cf9a6dc0e8d9a48dc9
#
_entry.id   3c40e8c8e681e3cf9a6dc0e8d9a48dc9
#
_cell.length_a   1.000
_cell.length_b   1.000
_cell.length_c   1.000
_cell.angle_alpha   90.00
_cell.angle_beta   90.00
_cell.angle_gamma   90.00
#
_symmetry.space_group_name_H-M   'P 1'
#
loop_
_entity.id
_entity.type
_entity.pdbx_description
1 polymer ?
#
loop_
_entity_poly.entity_id
_entity_poly.type
_entity_poly.pdbx_seq_one_letter_code
_entity_poly.pdbx_strand_id
1 'polypeptide(L)'
;SDREVENLFNIMRDLTKKGVGIIYISHKMSELEEICDRVTVMRDGEYVGTKVVKDTNKEELIAMMVGRTLTNYYVRDFMPSKDIILKVENLSDNNKVKDVSFELKKGEIIGFAGLVGAGRSETMEAIFGLSKDVTGTIYIDGNKVDIKDPRDAIKNGLALVPESRKEQGLYLIQDIKYNTTIEVLDEFI
;
A
#
# COMPACT_ATOMS: atom_id res chain seq x y z
N SER A 1 14.77 8.18 1.25
CA SER A 1 15.47 7.04 0.60
C SER A 1 16.37 6.36 1.62
N ASP A 2 16.76 5.10 1.39
CA ASP A 2 17.66 4.35 2.30
C ASP A 2 18.97 5.11 2.57
N ARG A 3 19.47 5.83 1.57
CA ARG A 3 20.67 6.66 1.72
C ARG A 3 20.50 7.84 2.70
N GLU A 4 19.32 8.41 2.77
CA GLU A 4 19.01 9.49 3.73
C GLU A 4 18.92 8.95 5.15
N VAL A 5 18.33 7.76 5.31
CA VAL A 5 18.27 7.07 6.61
C VAL A 5 19.67 6.72 7.09
N GLU A 6 20.53 6.19 6.22
CA GLU A 6 21.92 5.89 6.57
C GLU A 6 22.70 7.15 7.00
N ASN A 7 22.53 8.26 6.29
CA ASN A 7 23.15 9.54 6.67
C ASN A 7 22.65 10.00 8.05
N LEU A 8 21.35 9.89 8.31
CA LEU A 8 20.77 10.22 9.62
C LEU A 8 21.39 9.34 10.72
N PHE A 9 21.49 8.05 10.51
CA PHE A 9 22.07 7.13 11.49
C PHE A 9 23.53 7.42 11.78
N ASN A 10 24.31 7.82 10.78
CA ASN A 10 25.70 8.24 10.96
C ASN A 10 25.79 9.48 11.86
N ILE A 11 24.93 10.49 11.64
CA ILE A 11 24.84 11.68 12.49
C ILE A 11 24.45 11.28 13.92
N MET A 12 23.45 10.42 14.08
CA MET A 12 23.01 9.94 15.40
C MET A 12 24.15 9.22 16.15
N ARG A 13 24.89 8.34 15.48
CA ARG A 13 26.06 7.64 16.06
C ARG A 13 27.16 8.62 16.49
N ASP A 14 27.40 9.66 15.74
CA ASP A 14 28.40 10.67 16.09
C ASP A 14 27.97 11.57 17.26
N LEU A 15 26.68 11.85 17.39
CA LEU A 15 26.13 12.57 18.54
C LEU A 15 26.18 11.71 19.81
N THR A 16 25.83 10.44 19.73
CA THR A 16 25.88 9.53 20.89
C THR A 16 27.32 9.34 21.41
N LYS A 17 28.33 9.31 20.54
CA LYS A 17 29.76 9.31 20.94
C LYS A 17 30.14 10.54 21.76
N LYS A 18 29.41 11.65 21.59
CA LYS A 18 29.60 12.89 22.36
C LYS A 18 28.76 12.96 23.64
N GLY A 19 28.09 11.86 24.00
CA GLY A 19 27.25 11.76 25.19
C GLY A 19 25.81 12.28 25.02
N VAL A 20 25.36 12.56 23.81
CA VAL A 20 24.00 13.02 23.56
C VAL A 20 23.04 11.83 23.60
N GLY A 21 22.00 11.91 24.44
CA GLY A 21 20.87 10.97 24.43
C GLY A 21 19.89 11.32 23.32
N ILE A 22 19.42 10.32 22.55
CA ILE A 22 18.52 10.50 21.43
C ILE A 22 17.24 9.71 21.66
N ILE A 23 16.10 10.35 21.43
CA ILE A 23 14.79 9.67 21.33
C ILE A 23 14.43 9.63 19.85
N TYR A 24 14.31 8.42 19.30
CA TYR A 24 13.97 8.18 17.92
C TYR A 24 12.60 7.52 17.80
N ILE A 25 11.72 8.09 16.98
CA ILE A 25 10.36 7.57 16.78
C ILE A 25 10.25 7.06 15.34
N SER A 26 10.00 5.78 15.19
CA SER A 26 9.77 5.12 13.91
C SER A 26 8.76 3.98 14.05
N HIS A 27 8.07 3.68 12.96
CA HIS A 27 7.23 2.47 12.84
C HIS A 27 7.92 1.37 12.02
N LYS A 28 9.13 1.63 11.53
CA LYS A 28 9.93 0.67 10.78
C LYS A 28 10.83 -0.11 11.72
N MET A 29 10.54 -1.39 11.88
CA MET A 29 11.29 -2.26 12.79
C MET A 29 12.78 -2.33 12.46
N SER A 30 13.15 -2.41 11.17
CA SER A 30 14.54 -2.43 10.71
C SER A 30 15.35 -1.22 11.18
N GLU A 31 14.74 -0.03 11.21
CA GLU A 31 15.39 1.17 11.70
C GLU A 31 15.62 1.11 13.22
N LEU A 32 14.64 0.61 13.98
CA LEU A 32 14.75 0.46 15.42
C LEU A 32 15.80 -0.59 15.82
N GLU A 33 15.83 -1.71 15.11
CA GLU A 33 16.82 -2.78 15.31
C GLU A 33 18.25 -2.30 15.02
N GLU A 34 18.44 -1.41 14.05
CA GLU A 34 19.77 -0.94 13.63
C GLU A 34 20.36 0.13 14.56
N ILE A 35 19.54 1.06 15.06
CA ILE A 35 20.06 2.28 15.71
C ILE A 35 19.73 2.39 17.19
N CYS A 36 18.73 1.67 17.71
CA CYS A 36 18.26 1.83 19.07
C CYS A 36 18.91 0.84 20.05
N ASP A 37 19.21 1.28 21.27
CA ASP A 37 19.60 0.38 22.36
C ASP A 37 18.38 -0.27 23.01
N ARG A 38 17.27 0.48 23.13
CA ARG A 38 16.01 0.05 23.75
C ARG A 38 14.83 0.55 22.93
N VAL A 39 13.78 -0.25 22.86
CA VAL A 39 12.52 0.12 22.24
C VAL A 39 11.42 0.15 23.26
N THR A 40 10.74 1.28 23.39
CA THR A 40 9.51 1.42 24.17
C THR A 40 8.33 1.33 23.25
N VAL A 41 7.46 0.35 23.50
CA VAL A 41 6.24 0.16 22.73
C VAL A 41 5.09 0.91 23.38
N MET A 42 4.37 1.68 22.58
CA MET A 42 3.13 2.35 22.95
C MET A 42 2.00 1.87 22.04
N ARG A 43 0.79 1.78 22.57
CA ARG A 43 -0.43 1.44 21.85
C ARG A 43 -1.59 2.26 22.38
N ASP A 44 -2.35 2.90 21.48
CA ASP A 44 -3.52 3.72 21.81
C ASP A 44 -3.24 4.82 22.87
N GLY A 45 -1.99 5.33 22.88
CA GLY A 45 -1.53 6.34 23.84
C GLY A 45 -1.02 5.76 25.17
N GLU A 46 -1.11 4.45 25.38
CA GLU A 46 -0.68 3.78 26.60
C GLU A 46 0.70 3.13 26.49
N TYR A 47 1.43 3.10 27.58
CA TYR A 47 2.70 2.37 27.69
C TYR A 47 2.44 0.87 27.77
N VAL A 48 3.04 0.10 26.86
CA VAL A 48 2.93 -1.36 26.82
C VAL A 48 4.14 -2.02 27.48
N GLY A 49 5.34 -1.52 27.19
CA GLY A 49 6.57 -2.06 27.76
C GLY A 49 7.81 -1.53 27.05
N THR A 50 8.98 -1.80 27.67
CA THR A 50 10.29 -1.46 27.10
C THR A 50 11.13 -2.71 27.01
N LYS A 51 11.79 -2.92 25.88
CA LYS A 51 12.71 -4.03 25.60
C LYS A 51 14.08 -3.51 25.19
N VAL A 52 15.13 -4.23 25.57
CA VAL A 52 16.47 -4.02 25.03
C VAL A 52 16.50 -4.66 23.63
N VAL A 53 16.95 -3.93 22.63
CA VAL A 53 16.91 -4.39 21.23
C VAL A 53 17.67 -5.71 21.04
N LYS A 54 18.82 -5.86 21.69
CA LYS A 54 19.64 -7.08 21.61
C LYS A 54 18.99 -8.34 22.20
N ASP A 55 18.01 -8.15 23.11
CA ASP A 55 17.37 -9.21 23.88
C ASP A 55 15.93 -9.49 23.41
N THR A 56 15.50 -8.90 22.31
CA THR A 56 14.16 -9.06 21.74
C THR A 56 14.23 -9.38 20.26
N ASN A 57 13.10 -9.71 19.65
CA ASN A 57 12.97 -9.94 18.22
C ASN A 57 11.78 -9.17 17.67
N LYS A 58 11.74 -9.08 16.33
CA LYS A 58 10.71 -8.35 15.58
C LYS A 58 9.30 -8.84 15.91
N GLU A 59 9.13 -10.16 16.02
CA GLU A 59 7.85 -10.81 16.29
C GLU A 59 7.29 -10.40 17.66
N GLU A 60 8.14 -10.35 18.67
CA GLU A 60 7.77 -9.93 20.03
C GLU A 60 7.36 -8.45 20.07
N LEU A 61 8.13 -7.57 19.42
CA LEU A 61 7.81 -6.13 19.34
C LEU A 61 6.48 -5.91 18.62
N ILE A 62 6.24 -6.60 17.51
CA ILE A 62 4.98 -6.52 16.78
C ILE A 62 3.81 -7.04 17.63
N ALA A 63 3.99 -8.17 18.32
CA ALA A 63 2.97 -8.69 19.22
C ALA A 63 2.59 -7.68 20.31
N MET A 64 3.57 -6.98 20.86
CA MET A 64 3.34 -5.90 21.84
C MET A 64 2.57 -4.72 21.20
N MET A 65 2.91 -4.32 19.98
CA MET A 65 2.24 -3.22 19.26
C MET A 65 0.78 -3.55 18.92
N VAL A 66 0.53 -4.79 18.45
CA VAL A 66 -0.81 -5.23 17.99
C VAL A 66 -1.66 -5.76 19.16
N GLY A 67 -1.03 -6.20 20.26
CA GLY A 67 -1.73 -6.76 21.44
C GLY A 67 -2.16 -8.22 21.29
N ARG A 68 -1.72 -8.90 20.24
CA ARG A 68 -1.94 -10.34 20.02
C ARG A 68 -0.74 -10.96 19.31
N THR A 69 -0.45 -12.21 19.58
CA THR A 69 0.54 -12.98 18.83
C THR A 69 0.01 -13.21 17.41
N LEU A 70 0.72 -12.73 16.42
CA LEU A 70 0.40 -12.98 15.02
C LEU A 70 1.03 -14.32 14.62
N THR A 71 0.25 -15.38 14.61
CA THR A 71 0.72 -16.74 14.30
C THR A 71 0.88 -17.01 12.80
N ASN A 72 0.18 -16.25 11.95
CA ASN A 72 0.26 -16.40 10.49
C ASN A 72 0.16 -15.03 9.83
N TYR A 73 1.27 -14.51 9.30
CA TYR A 73 1.30 -13.21 8.63
C TYR A 73 0.64 -13.23 7.25
N TYR A 74 0.81 -14.31 6.48
CA TYR A 74 0.26 -14.45 5.12
C TYR A 74 0.13 -15.93 4.77
N VAL A 75 -1.03 -16.52 5.03
CA VAL A 75 -1.36 -17.84 4.47
C VAL A 75 -1.95 -17.62 3.09
N ARG A 76 -1.24 -18.04 2.05
CA ARG A 76 -1.75 -18.09 0.70
C ARG A 76 -2.19 -19.51 0.39
N ASP A 77 -3.45 -19.81 0.65
CA ASP A 77 -4.05 -21.14 0.42
C ASP A 77 -4.52 -21.33 -1.04
N PHE A 78 -4.14 -20.42 -1.92
CA PHE A 78 -4.69 -20.35 -3.27
C PHE A 78 -3.58 -20.19 -4.31
N MET A 79 -3.68 -20.99 -5.39
CA MET A 79 -2.80 -20.90 -6.56
C MET A 79 -3.52 -20.18 -7.70
N PRO A 80 -2.86 -19.26 -8.40
CA PRO A 80 -3.45 -18.59 -9.56
C PRO A 80 -3.87 -19.60 -10.63
N SER A 81 -5.01 -19.35 -11.27
CA SER A 81 -5.44 -20.05 -12.47
C SER A 81 -4.50 -19.74 -13.65
N LYS A 82 -4.68 -20.47 -14.76
CA LYS A 82 -4.04 -20.11 -16.04
C LYS A 82 -4.84 -19.05 -16.81
N ASP A 83 -6.08 -18.80 -16.42
CA ASP A 83 -6.99 -17.91 -17.12
C ASP A 83 -6.61 -16.44 -16.85
N ILE A 84 -6.48 -15.65 -17.90
CA ILE A 84 -6.20 -14.22 -17.83
C ILE A 84 -7.51 -13.49 -17.59
N ILE A 85 -7.62 -12.78 -16.46
CA ILE A 85 -8.81 -12.00 -16.12
C ILE A 85 -8.68 -10.54 -16.58
N LEU A 86 -7.47 -9.97 -16.54
CA LEU A 86 -7.20 -8.63 -17.02
C LEU A 86 -5.98 -8.65 -17.94
N LYS A 87 -6.11 -8.04 -19.12
CA LYS A 87 -5.00 -7.80 -20.02
C LYS A 87 -4.99 -6.34 -20.43
N VAL A 88 -3.85 -5.70 -20.30
CA VAL A 88 -3.61 -4.32 -20.67
C VAL A 88 -2.55 -4.29 -21.76
N GLU A 89 -2.82 -3.60 -22.86
CA GLU A 89 -1.92 -3.49 -24.00
C GLU A 89 -1.65 -2.04 -24.37
N ASN A 90 -0.38 -1.66 -24.39
CA ASN A 90 0.14 -0.36 -24.84
C ASN A 90 -0.55 0.84 -24.19
N LEU A 91 -0.88 0.71 -22.89
CA LEU A 91 -1.56 1.76 -22.14
C LEU A 91 -0.65 2.98 -21.99
N SER A 92 -1.15 4.12 -22.41
CA SER A 92 -0.45 5.40 -22.27
C SER A 92 -1.45 6.50 -21.91
N ASP A 93 -0.99 7.47 -21.14
CA ASP A 93 -1.69 8.74 -20.91
C ASP A 93 -0.82 9.92 -21.41
N ASN A 94 -1.37 11.11 -21.41
CA ASN A 94 -0.61 12.29 -21.85
C ASN A 94 0.41 12.77 -20.80
N ASN A 95 0.62 12.02 -19.70
CA ASN A 95 1.42 12.46 -18.55
C ASN A 95 2.57 11.48 -18.24
N LYS A 96 2.31 10.47 -17.42
CA LYS A 96 3.36 9.61 -16.84
C LYS A 96 3.30 8.15 -17.31
N VAL A 97 2.14 7.70 -17.79
CA VAL A 97 1.97 6.32 -18.25
C VAL A 97 2.41 6.25 -19.70
N LYS A 98 3.38 5.37 -20.00
CA LYS A 98 3.93 5.23 -21.34
C LYS A 98 4.09 3.76 -21.68
N ASP A 99 3.30 3.30 -22.66
CA ASP A 99 3.38 1.97 -23.27
C ASP A 99 3.40 0.81 -22.24
N VAL A 100 2.50 0.87 -21.26
CA VAL A 100 2.41 -0.15 -20.21
C VAL A 100 1.56 -1.31 -20.70
N SER A 101 2.13 -2.51 -20.66
CA SER A 101 1.45 -3.76 -21.01
C SER A 101 1.70 -4.83 -19.96
N PHE A 102 0.64 -5.52 -19.51
CA PHE A 102 0.73 -6.64 -18.59
C PHE A 102 -0.53 -7.50 -18.63
N GLU A 103 -0.43 -8.67 -18.04
CA GLU A 103 -1.55 -9.60 -17.86
C GLU A 103 -1.69 -9.97 -16.38
N LEU A 104 -2.92 -10.14 -15.91
CA LEU A 104 -3.26 -10.60 -14.58
C LEU A 104 -4.13 -11.85 -14.69
N LYS A 105 -3.73 -12.90 -14.01
CA LYS A 105 -4.47 -14.16 -13.98
C LYS A 105 -5.49 -14.17 -12.85
N LYS A 106 -6.53 -14.96 -13.00
CA LYS A 106 -7.54 -15.15 -11.96
C LYS A 106 -6.89 -15.68 -10.67
N GLY A 107 -7.08 -14.92 -9.56
CA GLY A 107 -6.50 -15.20 -8.26
C GLY A 107 -5.00 -14.86 -8.12
N GLU A 108 -4.40 -14.20 -9.09
CA GLU A 108 -3.04 -13.68 -9.00
C GLU A 108 -3.00 -12.36 -8.22
N ILE A 109 -1.89 -12.14 -7.52
CA ILE A 109 -1.53 -10.83 -6.97
C ILE A 109 -0.28 -10.37 -7.72
N ILE A 110 -0.43 -9.34 -8.54
CA ILE A 110 0.70 -8.71 -9.22
C ILE A 110 1.18 -7.50 -8.44
N GLY A 111 2.49 -7.36 -8.27
CA GLY A 111 3.11 -6.22 -7.59
C GLY A 111 3.74 -5.24 -8.60
N PHE A 112 3.46 -3.95 -8.45
CA PHE A 112 4.10 -2.89 -9.21
C PHE A 112 5.14 -2.20 -8.34
N ALA A 113 6.42 -2.34 -8.67
CA ALA A 113 7.53 -1.71 -7.96
C ALA A 113 8.16 -0.58 -8.80
N GLY A 114 8.68 0.44 -8.13
CA GLY A 114 9.35 1.57 -8.78
C GLY A 114 9.59 2.72 -7.81
N LEU A 115 10.42 3.66 -8.20
CA LEU A 115 10.70 4.87 -7.42
C LEU A 115 9.46 5.79 -7.35
N VAL A 116 9.49 6.76 -6.43
CA VAL A 116 8.47 7.80 -6.36
C VAL A 116 8.41 8.54 -7.70
N GLY A 117 7.19 8.70 -8.23
CA GLY A 117 6.97 9.31 -9.55
C GLY A 117 7.14 8.38 -10.75
N ALA A 118 7.32 7.06 -10.54
CA ALA A 118 7.46 6.08 -11.63
C ALA A 118 6.16 5.76 -12.39
N GLY A 119 5.04 6.38 -12.08
CA GLY A 119 3.78 6.19 -12.79
C GLY A 119 2.94 5.01 -12.32
N ARG A 120 3.26 4.39 -11.16
CA ARG A 120 2.52 3.21 -10.64
C ARG A 120 1.06 3.51 -10.34
N SER A 121 0.80 4.53 -9.54
CA SER A 121 -0.56 4.96 -9.19
C SER A 121 -1.29 5.48 -10.40
N GLU A 122 -0.61 6.26 -11.22
CA GLU A 122 -1.15 6.83 -12.45
C GLU A 122 -1.57 5.72 -13.47
N THR A 123 -0.85 4.60 -13.51
CA THR A 123 -1.24 3.44 -14.32
C THR A 123 -2.55 2.83 -13.82
N MET A 124 -2.71 2.67 -12.50
CA MET A 124 -3.96 2.14 -11.93
C MET A 124 -5.12 3.12 -12.11
N GLU A 125 -4.88 4.41 -11.95
CA GLU A 125 -5.86 5.47 -12.21
C GLU A 125 -6.30 5.50 -13.69
N ALA A 126 -5.37 5.29 -14.63
CA ALA A 126 -5.67 5.21 -16.05
C ALA A 126 -6.56 3.99 -16.37
N ILE A 127 -6.26 2.83 -15.80
CA ILE A 127 -7.08 1.62 -15.98
C ILE A 127 -8.48 1.80 -15.37
N PHE A 128 -8.57 2.54 -14.27
CA PHE A 128 -9.84 2.77 -13.57
C PHE A 128 -10.68 3.94 -14.14
N GLY A 129 -10.18 4.60 -15.21
CA GLY A 129 -10.91 5.69 -15.87
C GLY A 129 -10.85 7.04 -15.15
N LEU A 130 -9.86 7.26 -14.29
CA LEU A 130 -9.61 8.54 -13.62
C LEU A 130 -8.71 9.46 -14.45
N SER A 131 -7.89 8.91 -15.34
CA SER A 131 -7.03 9.68 -16.24
C SER A 131 -7.77 10.05 -17.52
N LYS A 132 -7.43 11.23 -18.07
CA LYS A 132 -7.93 11.69 -19.38
C LYS A 132 -6.97 11.26 -20.51
N ASP A 133 -7.52 11.19 -21.73
CA ASP A 133 -6.75 10.95 -22.96
C ASP A 133 -5.91 9.66 -22.89
N VAL A 134 -6.46 8.62 -22.29
CA VAL A 134 -5.83 7.30 -22.20
C VAL A 134 -5.93 6.60 -23.56
N THR A 135 -4.80 6.05 -24.01
CA THR A 135 -4.70 5.22 -25.22
C THR A 135 -4.26 3.81 -24.83
N GLY A 136 -4.41 2.87 -25.76
CA GLY A 136 -4.15 1.45 -25.50
C GLY A 136 -5.43 0.63 -25.52
N THR A 137 -5.35 -0.60 -25.07
CA THR A 137 -6.52 -1.50 -25.00
C THR A 137 -6.54 -2.27 -23.70
N ILE A 138 -7.73 -2.37 -23.11
CA ILE A 138 -7.99 -3.14 -21.90
C ILE A 138 -8.95 -4.28 -22.24
N TYR A 139 -8.64 -5.48 -21.77
CA TYR A 139 -9.49 -6.65 -21.89
C TYR A 139 -9.80 -7.19 -20.49
N ILE A 140 -11.06 -7.51 -20.23
CA ILE A 140 -11.52 -8.18 -19.01
C ILE A 140 -12.23 -9.46 -19.43
N ASP A 141 -11.82 -10.59 -18.83
CA ASP A 141 -12.29 -11.93 -19.20
C ASP A 141 -12.24 -12.19 -20.73
N GLY A 142 -11.17 -11.73 -21.38
CA GLY A 142 -10.95 -11.85 -22.82
C GLY A 142 -11.76 -10.88 -23.69
N ASN A 143 -12.66 -10.09 -23.12
CA ASN A 143 -13.47 -9.11 -23.86
C ASN A 143 -12.82 -7.72 -23.81
N LYS A 144 -12.71 -7.08 -24.95
CA LYS A 144 -12.26 -5.67 -25.02
C LYS A 144 -13.30 -4.78 -24.35
N VAL A 145 -12.84 -3.94 -23.41
CA VAL A 145 -13.69 -2.99 -22.70
C VAL A 145 -13.27 -1.55 -23.00
N ASP A 146 -14.24 -0.63 -22.98
CA ASP A 146 -14.02 0.81 -23.12
C ASP A 146 -14.34 1.47 -21.78
N ILE A 147 -13.32 1.88 -21.05
CA ILE A 147 -13.43 2.48 -19.73
C ILE A 147 -13.18 3.98 -19.86
N LYS A 148 -14.24 4.79 -19.76
CA LYS A 148 -14.19 6.25 -19.89
C LYS A 148 -14.21 6.95 -18.54
N ASP A 149 -14.81 6.32 -17.56
CA ASP A 149 -14.94 6.84 -16.20
C ASP A 149 -14.93 5.68 -15.17
N PRO A 150 -14.84 5.97 -13.87
CA PRO A 150 -14.86 4.95 -12.82
C PRO A 150 -16.10 4.06 -12.81
N ARG A 151 -17.26 4.55 -13.27
CA ARG A 151 -18.50 3.76 -13.31
C ARG A 151 -18.38 2.65 -14.34
N ASP A 152 -17.73 2.91 -15.48
CA ASP A 152 -17.44 1.87 -16.47
C ASP A 152 -16.50 0.81 -15.90
N ALA A 153 -15.48 1.23 -15.14
CA ALA A 153 -14.56 0.32 -14.46
C ALA A 153 -15.30 -0.60 -13.48
N ILE A 154 -16.13 -0.04 -12.61
CA ILE A 154 -16.93 -0.77 -11.61
C ILE A 154 -17.89 -1.76 -12.30
N LYS A 155 -18.60 -1.34 -13.35
CA LYS A 155 -19.49 -2.24 -14.13
C LYS A 155 -18.75 -3.42 -14.74
N ASN A 156 -17.48 -3.27 -15.06
CA ASN A 156 -16.61 -4.32 -15.58
C ASN A 156 -15.88 -5.11 -14.47
N GLY A 157 -16.25 -4.92 -13.19
CA GLY A 157 -15.73 -5.67 -12.07
C GLY A 157 -14.38 -5.20 -11.53
N LEU A 158 -13.93 -3.99 -11.90
CA LEU A 158 -12.74 -3.37 -11.33
C LEU A 158 -13.10 -2.59 -10.07
N ALA A 159 -12.19 -2.58 -9.10
CA ALA A 159 -12.27 -1.72 -7.92
C ALA A 159 -10.91 -1.09 -7.64
N LEU A 160 -10.89 0.14 -7.15
CA LEU A 160 -9.67 0.87 -6.81
C LEU A 160 -9.68 1.26 -5.33
N VAL A 161 -8.62 0.88 -4.61
CA VAL A 161 -8.35 1.38 -3.26
C VAL A 161 -7.27 2.45 -3.40
N PRO A 162 -7.58 3.74 -3.18
CA PRO A 162 -6.62 4.82 -3.37
C PRO A 162 -5.58 4.86 -2.26
N GLU A 163 -4.45 5.52 -2.51
CA GLU A 163 -3.36 5.70 -1.56
C GLU A 163 -3.79 6.51 -0.33
N SER A 164 -4.45 7.64 -0.54
CA SER A 164 -4.94 8.50 0.53
C SER A 164 -6.41 8.24 0.84
N ARG A 165 -6.67 7.45 1.89
CA ARG A 165 -8.04 7.21 2.36
C ARG A 165 -8.76 8.49 2.76
N LYS A 166 -8.06 9.49 3.32
CA LYS A 166 -8.68 10.73 3.79
C LYS A 166 -9.06 11.69 2.65
N GLU A 167 -8.27 11.72 1.60
CA GLU A 167 -8.45 12.67 0.50
C GLU A 167 -9.24 12.08 -0.66
N GLN A 168 -9.18 10.74 -0.84
CA GLN A 168 -9.70 10.08 -2.03
C GLN A 168 -10.66 8.92 -1.72
N GLY A 169 -10.53 8.28 -0.55
CA GLY A 169 -11.22 7.02 -0.27
C GLY A 169 -12.40 7.12 0.69
N LEU A 170 -12.59 8.24 1.39
CA LEU A 170 -13.65 8.38 2.41
C LEU A 170 -14.33 9.75 2.37
N TYR A 171 -15.61 9.75 2.58
CA TYR A 171 -16.40 10.94 2.91
C TYR A 171 -16.32 11.16 4.44
N LEU A 172 -15.31 11.90 4.90
CA LEU A 172 -14.99 12.05 6.33
C LEU A 172 -16.10 12.67 7.18
N ILE A 173 -17.03 13.40 6.56
CA ILE A 173 -18.20 14.02 7.22
C ILE A 173 -19.37 13.05 7.35
N GLN A 174 -19.30 11.90 6.72
CA GLN A 174 -20.36 10.88 6.73
C GLN A 174 -20.01 9.75 7.71
N ASP A 175 -21.04 9.03 8.13
CA ASP A 175 -20.88 7.89 9.02
C ASP A 175 -20.29 6.64 8.32
N ILE A 176 -19.99 5.62 9.10
CA ILE A 176 -19.43 4.36 8.61
C ILE A 176 -20.42 3.68 7.66
N LYS A 177 -21.72 3.69 7.97
CA LYS A 177 -22.75 3.07 7.15
C LYS A 177 -22.74 3.67 5.75
N TYR A 178 -22.76 4.99 5.63
CA TYR A 178 -22.71 5.69 4.35
C TYR A 178 -21.45 5.33 3.56
N ASN A 179 -20.27 5.45 4.17
CA ASN A 179 -19.01 5.11 3.52
C ASN A 179 -18.91 3.65 3.07
N THR A 180 -19.57 2.73 3.77
CA THR A 180 -19.54 1.30 3.41
C THR A 180 -20.51 0.96 2.29
N THR A 181 -21.62 1.70 2.15
CA THR A 181 -22.71 1.35 1.23
C THR A 181 -22.79 2.21 -0.02
N ILE A 182 -22.03 3.31 -0.10
CA ILE A 182 -22.17 4.28 -1.19
C ILE A 182 -21.97 3.67 -2.59
N GLU A 183 -21.06 2.71 -2.72
CA GLU A 183 -20.75 2.06 -4.00
C GLU A 183 -21.87 1.15 -4.50
N VAL A 184 -22.73 0.69 -3.61
CA VAL A 184 -23.81 -0.27 -3.91
C VAL A 184 -25.20 0.32 -3.63
N LEU A 185 -25.30 1.64 -3.46
CA LEU A 185 -26.59 2.30 -3.16
C LEU A 185 -27.64 2.03 -4.25
N ASP A 186 -27.24 1.97 -5.51
CA ASP A 186 -28.14 1.75 -6.64
C ASP A 186 -28.76 0.33 -6.63
N GLU A 187 -28.17 -0.60 -5.85
CA GLU A 187 -28.74 -1.96 -5.68
C GLU A 187 -29.88 -2.00 -4.62
N PHE A 188 -30.04 -0.93 -3.84
CA PHE A 188 -31.00 -0.85 -2.73
C PHE A 188 -32.12 0.19 -2.96
N ILE A 189 -32.11 0.88 -4.11
CA ILE A 189 -33.11 1.87 -4.52
C ILE A 189 -33.84 1.34 -5.75
#